data_cd6987c26beebc0b82dc5630b3683834
#
_entry.id   cd6987c26beebc0b82dc5630b3683834
#
_cell.length_a   1.000
_cell.length_b   1.000
_cell.length_c   1.000
_cell.angle_alpha   90.00
_cell.angle_beta   90.00
_cell.angle_gamma   90.00
#
_symmetry.space_group_name_H-M   'P 1'
#
loop_
_entity.id
_entity.type
_entity.pdbx_description
1 polymer ?
#
loop_
_entity_poly.entity_id
_entity_poly.type
_entity_poly.pdbx_seq_one_letter_code
_entity_poly.pdbx_strand_id
1 'polypeptide(L)'
;MIDLVYPEQQAGLAWWPVAVVIATLVVLNVVNNRLAPQTHYLLWSFGGSVGLLALGLLDGNSWTDMGLGVQYLLPGLIWAAICIGAVTAVYLVGSAFKRTRAAFHDERMSDLSGTRLAFQALVEVPFGTVLFEEIAFRAVLFSMLARRYGLVWGIIISSVLFGLWHILPSIGTHEQNPALGSVVGEGRRGNILAVALSVLTTAIAGVIFAALRLVSGSVLAPMGLHWATNGLGYAFSWLLIRTRDRRRARHRAEIRLRQEREAADRKADDPAGPIGGVE
;
A
#
# COMPACT_ATOMS: atom_id res chain seq x y z
N MET A 1 -11.66 28.92 11.41
CA MET A 1 -11.46 28.70 9.97
C MET A 1 -10.17 27.91 9.86
N ILE A 2 -10.12 26.82 9.13
CA ILE A 2 -8.87 26.05 8.92
C ILE A 2 -8.11 26.78 7.82
N ASP A 3 -6.93 27.31 8.15
CA ASP A 3 -6.07 27.94 7.16
C ASP A 3 -5.37 26.84 6.34
N LEU A 4 -5.73 26.74 5.06
CA LEU A 4 -5.12 25.77 4.15
C LEU A 4 -3.73 26.26 3.73
N VAL A 5 -2.76 25.37 3.77
CA VAL A 5 -1.35 25.67 3.42
C VAL A 5 -1.05 25.19 2.01
N TYR A 6 -0.96 26.12 1.08
CA TYR A 6 -0.59 25.86 -0.32
C TYR A 6 0.08 27.09 -0.95
N PRO A 7 0.86 26.93 -2.03
CA PRO A 7 1.50 28.05 -2.69
C PRO A 7 0.48 28.96 -3.39
N GLU A 8 0.73 30.26 -3.39
CA GLU A 8 -0.05 31.22 -4.14
C GLU A 8 0.11 31.01 -5.64
N GLN A 9 -1.00 31.21 -6.39
CA GLN A 9 -0.98 31.13 -7.84
C GLN A 9 -0.22 32.31 -8.43
N GLN A 10 0.66 31.99 -9.38
CA GLN A 10 1.49 32.97 -10.10
C GLN A 10 1.23 32.90 -11.60
N ALA A 11 0.93 34.05 -12.20
CA ALA A 11 0.75 34.12 -13.64
C ALA A 11 2.10 34.03 -14.41
N GLY A 12 2.05 33.50 -15.63
CA GLY A 12 3.21 33.50 -16.53
C GLY A 12 4.29 32.47 -16.27
N LEU A 13 4.10 31.55 -15.30
CA LEU A 13 5.05 30.45 -15.09
C LEU A 13 5.06 29.48 -16.27
N ALA A 14 6.27 29.12 -16.72
CA ALA A 14 6.45 28.16 -17.81
C ALA A 14 5.90 26.77 -17.42
N TRP A 15 5.28 26.06 -18.37
CA TRP A 15 4.73 24.72 -18.17
C TRP A 15 5.77 23.59 -18.23
N TRP A 16 6.88 23.82 -18.94
CA TRP A 16 7.88 22.78 -19.20
C TRP A 16 8.53 22.15 -17.96
N PRO A 17 8.74 22.86 -16.78
CA PRO A 17 9.27 22.19 -15.61
C PRO A 17 8.32 21.10 -15.09
N VAL A 18 7.00 21.31 -15.16
CA VAL A 18 6.02 20.28 -14.80
C VAL A 18 6.13 19.09 -15.75
N ALA A 19 6.32 19.33 -17.06
CA ALA A 19 6.52 18.26 -18.02
C ALA A 19 7.79 17.45 -17.75
N VAL A 20 8.89 18.10 -17.31
CA VAL A 20 10.11 17.41 -16.88
C VAL A 20 9.85 16.52 -15.67
N VAL A 21 9.13 16.99 -14.65
CA VAL A 21 8.75 16.20 -13.49
C VAL A 21 7.90 15.00 -13.91
N ILE A 22 6.89 15.19 -14.76
CA ILE A 22 6.05 14.08 -15.25
C ILE A 22 6.88 13.07 -16.04
N ALA A 23 7.77 13.52 -16.93
CA ALA A 23 8.66 12.63 -17.68
C ALA A 23 9.58 11.83 -16.75
N THR A 24 10.15 12.48 -15.72
CA THR A 24 10.95 11.83 -14.68
C THR A 24 10.14 10.76 -13.94
N LEU A 25 8.90 11.06 -13.56
CA LEU A 25 8.01 10.09 -12.92
C LEU A 25 7.73 8.88 -13.82
N VAL A 26 7.45 9.09 -15.12
CA VAL A 26 7.25 7.99 -16.07
C VAL A 26 8.50 7.11 -16.16
N VAL A 27 9.67 7.70 -16.27
CA VAL A 27 10.95 6.95 -16.32
C VAL A 27 11.14 6.14 -15.03
N LEU A 28 10.99 6.76 -13.87
CA LEU A 28 11.14 6.09 -12.57
C LEU A 28 10.10 4.98 -12.38
N ASN A 29 8.87 5.16 -12.84
CA ASN A 29 7.84 4.11 -12.79
C ASN A 29 8.26 2.89 -13.62
N VAL A 30 8.73 3.10 -14.84
CA VAL A 30 9.20 2.01 -15.70
C VAL A 30 10.45 1.35 -15.10
N VAL A 31 11.41 2.13 -14.62
CA VAL A 31 12.62 1.61 -13.98
C VAL A 31 12.25 0.74 -12.78
N ASN A 32 11.46 1.25 -11.84
CA ASN A 32 11.13 0.54 -10.62
C ASN A 32 10.26 -0.72 -10.84
N ASN A 33 9.37 -0.70 -11.83
CA ASN A 33 8.42 -1.80 -12.02
C ASN A 33 8.84 -2.80 -13.10
N ARG A 34 9.82 -2.47 -13.98
CA ARG A 34 10.16 -3.31 -15.15
C ARG A 34 11.64 -3.57 -15.35
N LEU A 35 12.52 -2.67 -14.96
CA LEU A 35 13.93 -2.72 -15.36
C LEU A 35 14.86 -2.97 -14.18
N ALA A 36 14.66 -2.32 -13.04
CA ALA A 36 15.56 -2.41 -11.90
C ALA A 36 15.33 -3.70 -11.09
N PRO A 37 16.40 -4.34 -10.60
CA PRO A 37 16.27 -5.39 -9.60
C PRO A 37 15.61 -4.86 -8.32
N GLN A 38 14.81 -5.69 -7.66
CA GLN A 38 14.12 -5.33 -6.40
C GLN A 38 15.09 -4.87 -5.29
N THR A 39 16.33 -5.36 -5.31
CA THR A 39 17.39 -4.95 -4.38
C THR A 39 17.77 -3.47 -4.49
N HIS A 40 17.49 -2.82 -5.63
CA HIS A 40 17.76 -1.41 -5.86
C HIS A 40 16.54 -0.51 -5.65
N TYR A 41 15.41 -1.07 -5.24
CA TYR A 41 14.14 -0.33 -5.10
C TYR A 41 14.28 0.90 -4.19
N LEU A 42 14.85 0.74 -2.99
CA LEU A 42 15.09 1.85 -2.06
C LEU A 42 16.02 2.91 -2.64
N LEU A 43 17.05 2.50 -3.38
CA LEU A 43 18.01 3.41 -4.00
C LEU A 43 17.33 4.31 -5.04
N TRP A 44 16.54 3.72 -5.95
CA TRP A 44 15.80 4.46 -6.95
C TRP A 44 14.73 5.38 -6.35
N SER A 45 14.03 4.92 -5.32
CA SER A 45 13.01 5.70 -4.62
C SER A 45 13.63 6.89 -3.88
N PHE A 46 14.72 6.68 -3.17
CA PHE A 46 15.41 7.75 -2.45
C PHE A 46 16.08 8.74 -3.43
N GLY A 47 16.83 8.25 -4.41
CA GLY A 47 17.47 9.09 -5.43
C GLY A 47 16.44 9.88 -6.25
N GLY A 48 15.33 9.25 -6.60
CA GLY A 48 14.19 9.91 -7.26
C GLY A 48 13.57 11.00 -6.41
N SER A 49 13.38 10.76 -5.10
CA SER A 49 12.86 11.77 -4.17
C SER A 49 13.77 13.01 -4.10
N VAL A 50 15.08 12.79 -3.98
CA VAL A 50 16.08 13.89 -3.95
C VAL A 50 16.06 14.66 -5.27
N GLY A 51 16.06 13.96 -6.40
CA GLY A 51 16.00 14.59 -7.73
C GLY A 51 14.73 15.41 -7.93
N LEU A 52 13.57 14.89 -7.54
CA LEU A 52 12.29 15.61 -7.63
C LEU A 52 12.25 16.83 -6.72
N LEU A 53 12.75 16.72 -5.47
CA LEU A 53 12.88 17.89 -4.58
C LEU A 53 13.77 18.97 -5.18
N ALA A 54 14.90 18.59 -5.78
CA ALA A 54 15.77 19.54 -6.46
C ALA A 54 15.04 20.24 -7.62
N LEU A 55 14.27 19.50 -8.44
CA LEU A 55 13.44 20.08 -9.51
C LEU A 55 12.38 21.05 -8.94
N GLY A 56 11.73 20.70 -7.83
CA GLY A 56 10.76 21.57 -7.17
C GLY A 56 11.38 22.87 -6.66
N LEU A 57 12.56 22.81 -6.05
CA LEU A 57 13.31 23.98 -5.58
C LEU A 57 13.79 24.85 -6.76
N LEU A 58 14.32 24.24 -7.82
CA LEU A 58 14.74 24.95 -9.04
C LEU A 58 13.57 25.63 -9.75
N ASP A 59 12.36 25.08 -9.64
CA ASP A 59 11.14 25.72 -10.12
C ASP A 59 10.68 26.89 -9.22
N GLY A 60 11.36 27.14 -8.11
CA GLY A 60 11.10 28.24 -7.18
C GLY A 60 10.04 27.92 -6.12
N ASN A 61 9.72 26.65 -5.86
CA ASN A 61 8.91 26.27 -4.71
C ASN A 61 9.77 26.33 -3.44
N SER A 62 9.22 26.84 -2.35
CA SER A 62 9.84 26.77 -1.02
C SER A 62 9.57 25.41 -0.36
N TRP A 63 10.29 25.10 0.70
CA TRP A 63 10.01 23.93 1.54
C TRP A 63 8.58 23.97 2.11
N THR A 64 8.07 25.16 2.42
CA THR A 64 6.69 25.36 2.89
C THR A 64 5.68 25.07 1.79
N ASP A 65 5.91 25.56 0.57
CA ASP A 65 5.06 25.26 -0.59
C ASP A 65 4.93 23.76 -0.84
N MET A 66 6.03 23.04 -0.65
CA MET A 66 6.08 21.59 -0.80
C MET A 66 5.55 20.81 0.42
N GLY A 67 5.08 21.49 1.49
CA GLY A 67 4.59 20.84 2.70
C GLY A 67 5.68 20.19 3.56
N LEU A 68 6.90 20.69 3.43
CA LEU A 68 8.10 20.24 4.16
C LEU A 68 8.62 21.30 5.13
N GLY A 69 7.85 22.37 5.36
CA GLY A 69 8.18 23.43 6.31
C GLY A 69 8.24 22.90 7.74
N VAL A 70 9.34 23.22 8.46
CA VAL A 70 9.57 22.74 9.83
C VAL A 70 8.49 23.13 10.82
N GLN A 71 7.81 24.26 10.61
CA GLN A 71 6.69 24.73 11.43
C GLN A 71 5.45 23.82 11.36
N TYR A 72 5.36 22.95 10.35
CA TYR A 72 4.26 22.02 10.16
C TYR A 72 4.61 20.57 10.53
N LEU A 73 5.78 20.32 11.12
CA LEU A 73 6.17 18.97 11.54
C LEU A 73 5.22 18.42 12.61
N LEU A 74 4.94 19.21 13.66
CA LEU A 74 4.07 18.76 14.74
C LEU A 74 2.61 18.57 14.30
N PRO A 75 1.97 19.51 13.61
CA PRO A 75 0.65 19.25 13.00
C PRO A 75 0.62 18.02 12.10
N GLY A 76 1.65 17.86 11.26
CA GLY A 76 1.78 16.71 10.37
C GLY A 76 1.86 15.38 11.12
N LEU A 77 2.64 15.30 12.19
CA LEU A 77 2.76 14.11 13.03
C LEU A 77 1.45 13.79 13.77
N ILE A 78 0.74 14.81 14.27
CA ILE A 78 -0.56 14.62 14.93
C ILE A 78 -1.56 14.03 13.95
N TRP A 79 -1.69 14.60 12.76
CA TRP A 79 -2.58 14.08 11.74
C TRP A 79 -2.18 12.68 11.27
N ALA A 80 -0.88 12.41 11.11
CA ALA A 80 -0.38 11.08 10.80
C ALA A 80 -0.80 10.05 11.86
N ALA A 81 -0.62 10.37 13.15
CA ALA A 81 -1.01 9.50 14.25
C ALA A 81 -2.53 9.25 14.28
N ILE A 82 -3.36 10.27 14.05
CA ILE A 82 -4.82 10.14 13.94
C ILE A 82 -5.18 9.18 12.79
N CYS A 83 -4.59 9.37 11.61
CA CYS A 83 -4.83 8.51 10.45
C CYS A 83 -4.41 7.07 10.70
N ILE A 84 -3.22 6.85 11.28
CA ILE A 84 -2.73 5.51 11.66
C ILE A 84 -3.70 4.85 12.64
N GLY A 85 -4.14 5.57 13.67
CA GLY A 85 -5.13 5.08 14.63
C GLY A 85 -6.46 4.72 13.98
N ALA A 86 -6.98 5.56 13.09
CA ALA A 86 -8.22 5.31 12.37
C ALA A 86 -8.13 4.07 11.47
N VAL A 87 -7.07 3.93 10.67
CA VAL A 87 -6.86 2.73 9.82
C VAL A 87 -6.70 1.48 10.66
N THR A 88 -5.95 1.57 11.78
CA THR A 88 -5.79 0.45 12.72
C THR A 88 -7.15 0.00 13.26
N ALA A 89 -7.99 0.95 13.69
CA ALA A 89 -9.34 0.65 14.17
C ALA A 89 -10.20 -0.03 13.09
N VAL A 90 -10.18 0.49 11.85
CA VAL A 90 -10.89 -0.12 10.70
C VAL A 90 -10.42 -1.56 10.46
N TYR A 91 -9.10 -1.81 10.50
CA TYR A 91 -8.56 -3.15 10.27
C TYR A 91 -8.90 -4.10 11.43
N LEU A 92 -8.84 -3.65 12.68
CA LEU A 92 -9.24 -4.45 13.84
C LEU A 92 -10.72 -4.84 13.75
N VAL A 93 -11.60 -3.88 13.51
CA VAL A 93 -13.04 -4.11 13.36
C VAL A 93 -13.31 -5.00 12.14
N GLY A 94 -12.75 -4.66 10.98
CA GLY A 94 -12.94 -5.43 9.74
C GLY A 94 -12.44 -6.87 9.85
N SER A 95 -11.34 -7.12 10.55
CA SER A 95 -10.81 -8.47 10.76
C SER A 95 -11.62 -9.30 11.77
N ALA A 96 -12.42 -8.66 12.62
CA ALA A 96 -13.27 -9.35 13.59
C ALA A 96 -14.45 -10.08 12.93
N PHE A 97 -14.99 -9.56 11.83
CA PHE A 97 -16.15 -10.13 11.14
C PHE A 97 -15.74 -11.12 10.04
N LYS A 98 -16.40 -12.30 9.98
CA LYS A 98 -16.11 -13.34 8.98
C LYS A 98 -16.29 -12.85 7.53
N ARG A 99 -17.29 -12.00 7.27
CA ARG A 99 -17.63 -11.50 5.92
C ARG A 99 -16.56 -10.56 5.35
N THR A 100 -16.00 -9.68 6.17
CA THR A 100 -15.00 -8.69 5.76
C THR A 100 -13.58 -9.21 5.82
N ARG A 101 -13.34 -10.27 6.62
CA ARG A 101 -12.00 -10.89 6.77
C ARG A 101 -11.41 -11.37 5.45
N ALA A 102 -12.24 -11.80 4.49
CA ALA A 102 -11.77 -12.26 3.17
C ALA A 102 -11.09 -11.15 2.37
N ALA A 103 -11.51 -9.89 2.56
CA ALA A 103 -10.92 -8.74 1.88
C ALA A 103 -9.47 -8.45 2.31
N PHE A 104 -9.06 -8.93 3.50
CA PHE A 104 -7.71 -8.79 4.01
C PHE A 104 -6.78 -9.96 3.61
N HIS A 105 -7.25 -10.88 2.78
CA HIS A 105 -6.44 -12.03 2.37
C HIS A 105 -5.62 -11.67 1.12
N ASP A 106 -4.30 -11.58 1.28
CA ASP A 106 -3.34 -11.35 0.20
C ASP A 106 -2.35 -12.51 0.17
N GLU A 107 -2.40 -13.32 -0.88
CA GLU A 107 -1.57 -14.52 -1.00
C GLU A 107 -0.07 -14.21 -1.04
N ARG A 108 0.32 -13.00 -1.44
CA ARG A 108 1.71 -12.55 -1.41
C ARG A 108 2.33 -12.59 -0.01
N MET A 109 1.48 -12.57 1.04
CA MET A 109 1.92 -12.60 2.44
C MET A 109 2.05 -14.01 3.01
N SER A 110 1.62 -15.07 2.28
CA SER A 110 1.58 -16.47 2.79
C SER A 110 2.96 -17.00 3.15
N ASP A 111 3.95 -16.76 2.29
CA ASP A 111 5.28 -17.36 2.39
C ASP A 111 6.32 -16.46 3.09
N LEU A 112 5.92 -15.25 3.50
CA LEU A 112 6.82 -14.31 4.15
C LEU A 112 7.17 -14.75 5.58
N SER A 113 8.47 -14.72 5.90
CA SER A 113 8.92 -14.78 7.30
C SER A 113 8.53 -13.51 8.05
N GLY A 114 8.40 -13.59 9.38
CA GLY A 114 8.11 -12.41 10.20
C GLY A 114 9.15 -11.29 10.05
N THR A 115 10.43 -11.66 9.90
CA THR A 115 11.52 -10.69 9.67
C THR A 115 11.38 -10.00 8.32
N ARG A 116 11.05 -10.75 7.25
CA ARG A 116 10.83 -10.15 5.92
C ARG A 116 9.62 -9.24 5.91
N LEU A 117 8.52 -9.65 6.55
CA LEU A 117 7.35 -8.80 6.73
C LEU A 117 7.68 -7.50 7.47
N ALA A 118 8.41 -7.60 8.60
CA ALA A 118 8.83 -6.42 9.38
C ALA A 118 9.68 -5.46 8.53
N PHE A 119 10.64 -6.00 7.79
CA PHE A 119 11.45 -5.20 6.86
C PHE A 119 10.59 -4.52 5.78
N GLN A 120 9.66 -5.25 5.17
CA GLN A 120 8.77 -4.72 4.16
C GLN A 120 7.86 -3.62 4.72
N ALA A 121 7.19 -3.86 5.85
CA ALA A 121 6.24 -2.91 6.43
C ALA A 121 6.91 -1.68 7.05
N LEU A 122 8.12 -1.82 7.63
CA LEU A 122 8.79 -0.76 8.40
C LEU A 122 9.94 -0.08 7.64
N VAL A 123 10.40 -0.65 6.53
CA VAL A 123 11.52 -0.09 5.74
C VAL A 123 11.11 0.12 4.27
N GLU A 124 10.74 -0.95 3.56
CA GLU A 124 10.45 -0.83 2.11
C GLU A 124 9.22 0.03 1.84
N VAL A 125 8.12 -0.18 2.58
CA VAL A 125 6.91 0.62 2.39
C VAL A 125 7.13 2.08 2.77
N PRO A 126 7.60 2.45 3.98
CA PRO A 126 7.72 3.86 4.34
C PRO A 126 8.79 4.61 3.53
N PHE A 127 9.94 4.01 3.26
CA PHE A 127 11.07 4.68 2.60
C PHE A 127 11.16 4.42 1.09
N GLY A 128 10.66 3.31 0.61
CA GLY A 128 10.62 2.98 -0.82
C GLY A 128 9.38 3.52 -1.51
N THR A 129 8.19 3.25 -0.97
CA THR A 129 6.92 3.61 -1.59
C THR A 129 6.42 4.96 -1.11
N VAL A 130 6.10 5.06 0.19
CA VAL A 130 5.37 6.21 0.75
C VAL A 130 6.17 7.50 0.65
N LEU A 131 7.43 7.49 1.08
CA LEU A 131 8.29 8.67 1.02
C LEU A 131 8.39 9.19 -0.42
N PHE A 132 8.70 8.30 -1.36
CA PHE A 132 8.84 8.67 -2.76
C PHE A 132 7.54 9.23 -3.35
N GLU A 133 6.42 8.53 -3.16
CA GLU A 133 5.16 8.92 -3.76
C GLU A 133 4.59 10.20 -3.16
N GLU A 134 4.71 10.40 -1.84
CA GLU A 134 4.25 11.65 -1.23
C GLU A 134 5.15 12.85 -1.58
N ILE A 135 6.47 12.66 -1.69
CA ILE A 135 7.38 13.68 -2.23
C ILE A 135 7.01 14.01 -3.67
N ALA A 136 6.82 13.00 -4.51
CA ALA A 136 6.52 13.18 -5.92
C ALA A 136 5.20 13.92 -6.14
N PHE A 137 4.11 13.42 -5.56
CA PHE A 137 2.76 13.84 -5.89
C PHE A 137 2.22 14.94 -4.97
N ARG A 138 2.55 14.97 -3.67
CA ARG A 138 2.01 15.94 -2.68
C ARG A 138 2.96 17.07 -2.38
N ALA A 139 4.28 16.83 -2.43
CA ALA A 139 5.22 17.91 -2.30
C ALA A 139 5.46 18.60 -3.65
N VAL A 140 6.10 17.93 -4.59
CA VAL A 140 6.63 18.58 -5.81
C VAL A 140 5.54 18.84 -6.84
N LEU A 141 4.89 17.79 -7.37
CA LEU A 141 3.95 17.94 -8.48
C LEU A 141 2.76 18.81 -8.10
N PHE A 142 2.16 18.57 -6.91
CA PHE A 142 1.04 19.38 -6.43
C PHE A 142 1.43 20.86 -6.30
N SER A 143 2.56 21.20 -5.67
CA SER A 143 2.95 22.60 -5.47
C SER A 143 3.25 23.32 -6.80
N MET A 144 3.94 22.66 -7.74
CA MET A 144 4.21 23.20 -9.06
C MET A 144 2.91 23.45 -9.87
N LEU A 145 1.93 22.55 -9.77
CA LEU A 145 0.63 22.68 -10.43
C LEU A 145 -0.22 23.76 -9.76
N ALA A 146 -0.25 23.80 -8.42
CA ALA A 146 -1.03 24.79 -7.68
C ALA A 146 -0.54 26.22 -7.94
N ARG A 147 0.79 26.42 -8.01
CA ARG A 147 1.38 27.72 -8.39
C ARG A 147 1.00 28.18 -9.79
N ARG A 148 0.81 27.26 -10.74
CA ARG A 148 0.49 27.59 -12.15
C ARG A 148 -1.00 27.72 -12.39
N TYR A 149 -1.76 26.79 -11.86
CA TYR A 149 -3.15 26.59 -12.27
C TYR A 149 -4.14 26.76 -11.10
N GLY A 150 -3.64 27.08 -9.90
CA GLY A 150 -4.43 27.21 -8.69
C GLY A 150 -4.71 25.88 -7.99
N LEU A 151 -5.25 26.00 -6.78
CA LEU A 151 -5.46 24.89 -5.83
C LEU A 151 -6.23 23.71 -6.43
N VAL A 152 -7.38 24.00 -7.05
CA VAL A 152 -8.29 22.95 -7.57
C VAL A 152 -7.63 22.11 -8.62
N TRP A 153 -6.96 22.72 -9.60
CA TRP A 153 -6.25 22.01 -10.65
C TRP A 153 -5.01 21.30 -10.12
N GLY A 154 -4.32 21.88 -9.12
CA GLY A 154 -3.23 21.21 -8.41
C GLY A 154 -3.67 19.88 -7.82
N ILE A 155 -4.81 19.85 -7.13
CA ILE A 155 -5.40 18.63 -6.55
C ILE A 155 -5.80 17.64 -7.66
N ILE A 156 -6.59 18.09 -8.61
CA ILE A 156 -7.15 17.19 -9.65
C ILE A 156 -6.04 16.53 -10.47
N ILE A 157 -5.12 17.33 -11.04
CA ILE A 157 -4.11 16.81 -11.95
C ILE A 157 -3.13 15.90 -11.18
N SER A 158 -2.65 16.31 -9.99
CA SER A 158 -1.73 15.46 -9.22
C SER A 158 -2.39 14.15 -8.78
N SER A 159 -3.68 14.15 -8.43
CA SER A 159 -4.42 12.95 -8.04
C SER A 159 -4.70 12.01 -9.21
N VAL A 160 -5.05 12.55 -10.38
CA VAL A 160 -5.21 11.74 -11.60
C VAL A 160 -3.89 11.10 -12.00
N LEU A 161 -2.79 11.85 -11.99
CA LEU A 161 -1.46 11.32 -12.29
C LEU A 161 -1.01 10.27 -11.26
N PHE A 162 -1.37 10.45 -10.00
CA PHE A 162 -1.17 9.42 -8.97
C PHE A 162 -1.96 8.14 -9.25
N GLY A 163 -3.19 8.26 -9.74
CA GLY A 163 -3.96 7.11 -10.23
C GLY A 163 -3.27 6.41 -11.38
N LEU A 164 -2.84 7.16 -12.40
CA LEU A 164 -2.13 6.62 -13.57
C LEU A 164 -0.78 5.98 -13.23
N TRP A 165 -0.10 6.48 -12.20
CA TRP A 165 1.12 5.88 -11.63
C TRP A 165 0.90 4.40 -11.27
N HIS A 166 -0.29 4.03 -10.82
CA HIS A 166 -0.62 2.68 -10.38
C HIS A 166 -0.96 1.69 -11.51
N ILE A 167 -0.91 2.11 -12.78
CA ILE A 167 -1.15 1.19 -13.91
C ILE A 167 -0.16 0.01 -13.87
N LEU A 168 1.16 0.29 -13.86
CA LEU A 168 2.17 -0.76 -13.90
C LEU A 168 2.18 -1.68 -12.67
N PRO A 169 2.09 -1.17 -11.43
CA PRO A 169 2.02 -1.99 -10.23
C PRO A 169 0.77 -2.87 -10.15
N SER A 170 -0.33 -2.47 -10.83
CA SER A 170 -1.62 -3.17 -10.72
C SER A 170 -1.79 -4.32 -11.71
N ILE A 171 -0.90 -4.44 -12.70
CA ILE A 171 -0.98 -5.52 -13.68
C ILE A 171 -0.78 -6.88 -12.99
N GLY A 172 -1.76 -7.78 -13.14
CA GLY A 172 -1.73 -9.14 -12.56
C GLY A 172 -2.15 -9.24 -11.10
N THR A 173 -2.49 -8.12 -10.42
CA THR A 173 -2.87 -8.16 -8.99
C THR A 173 -4.16 -8.95 -8.71
N HIS A 174 -5.08 -9.06 -9.70
CA HIS A 174 -6.33 -9.83 -9.57
C HIS A 174 -6.07 -11.34 -9.41
N GLU A 175 -4.97 -11.86 -9.95
CA GLU A 175 -4.58 -13.27 -9.79
C GLU A 175 -4.02 -13.56 -8.39
N GLN A 176 -3.43 -12.54 -7.74
CA GLN A 176 -2.80 -12.65 -6.43
C GLN A 176 -3.74 -12.31 -5.27
N ASN A 177 -4.90 -11.70 -5.56
CA ASN A 177 -5.90 -11.35 -4.56
C ASN A 177 -7.25 -11.97 -4.94
N PRO A 178 -7.64 -13.10 -4.29
CA PRO A 178 -8.88 -13.82 -4.61
C PRO A 178 -10.14 -12.96 -4.45
N ALA A 179 -10.16 -12.03 -3.50
CA ALA A 179 -11.29 -11.12 -3.32
C ALA A 179 -11.44 -10.17 -4.51
N LEU A 180 -10.33 -9.62 -5.01
CA LEU A 180 -10.33 -8.79 -6.22
C LEU A 180 -10.71 -9.62 -7.44
N GLY A 181 -10.11 -10.80 -7.61
CA GLY A 181 -10.42 -11.72 -8.72
C GLY A 181 -11.89 -12.10 -8.78
N SER A 182 -12.54 -12.32 -7.62
CA SER A 182 -14.00 -12.63 -7.57
C SER A 182 -14.90 -11.48 -8.03
N VAL A 183 -14.40 -10.23 -7.94
CA VAL A 183 -15.15 -9.03 -8.37
C VAL A 183 -14.92 -8.71 -9.85
N VAL A 184 -13.67 -8.77 -10.30
CA VAL A 184 -13.29 -8.33 -11.66
C VAL A 184 -13.26 -9.47 -12.68
N GLY A 185 -13.25 -10.74 -12.22
CA GLY A 185 -13.14 -11.93 -13.06
C GLY A 185 -11.70 -12.26 -13.46
N GLU A 186 -11.56 -13.27 -14.31
CA GLU A 186 -10.27 -13.83 -14.72
C GLU A 186 -9.81 -13.32 -16.11
N GLY A 187 -8.56 -13.59 -16.44
CA GLY A 187 -7.96 -13.35 -17.74
C GLY A 187 -7.82 -11.87 -18.10
N ARG A 188 -7.74 -11.57 -19.42
CA ARG A 188 -7.44 -10.21 -19.89
C ARG A 188 -8.47 -9.15 -19.47
N ARG A 189 -9.75 -9.51 -19.44
CA ARG A 189 -10.81 -8.58 -19.00
C ARG A 189 -10.69 -8.29 -17.49
N GLY A 190 -10.47 -9.31 -16.68
CA GLY A 190 -10.23 -9.17 -15.25
C GLY A 190 -9.03 -8.26 -14.96
N ASN A 191 -7.93 -8.44 -15.70
CA ASN A 191 -6.75 -7.58 -15.57
C ASN A 191 -7.07 -6.11 -15.91
N ILE A 192 -7.77 -5.84 -17.01
CA ILE A 192 -8.14 -4.46 -17.40
C ILE A 192 -9.03 -3.82 -16.34
N LEU A 193 -10.02 -4.54 -15.83
CA LEU A 193 -10.90 -4.03 -14.77
C LEU A 193 -10.17 -3.81 -13.45
N ALA A 194 -9.26 -4.70 -13.06
CA ALA A 194 -8.42 -4.54 -11.88
C ALA A 194 -7.54 -3.28 -11.98
N VAL A 195 -6.89 -3.06 -13.12
CA VAL A 195 -6.09 -1.87 -13.37
C VAL A 195 -6.96 -0.61 -13.35
N ALA A 196 -8.11 -0.62 -14.03
CA ALA A 196 -9.01 0.54 -14.04
C ALA A 196 -9.54 0.87 -12.63
N LEU A 197 -9.91 -0.14 -11.84
CA LEU A 197 -10.33 0.03 -10.46
C LEU A 197 -9.19 0.55 -9.57
N SER A 198 -7.98 0.06 -9.76
CA SER A 198 -6.79 0.55 -9.05
C SER A 198 -6.54 2.02 -9.38
N VAL A 199 -6.54 2.41 -10.65
CA VAL A 199 -6.37 3.80 -11.08
C VAL A 199 -7.42 4.71 -10.45
N LEU A 200 -8.69 4.30 -10.48
CA LEU A 200 -9.78 5.09 -9.92
C LEU A 200 -9.66 5.24 -8.40
N THR A 201 -9.45 4.13 -7.68
CA THR A 201 -9.36 4.14 -6.22
C THR A 201 -8.13 4.90 -5.72
N THR A 202 -6.98 4.77 -6.40
CA THR A 202 -5.77 5.52 -6.05
C THR A 202 -5.86 7.00 -6.45
N ALA A 203 -6.58 7.36 -7.51
CA ALA A 203 -6.88 8.76 -7.82
C ALA A 203 -7.76 9.40 -6.72
N ILE A 204 -8.78 8.68 -6.23
CA ILE A 204 -9.61 9.13 -5.10
C ILE A 204 -8.77 9.26 -3.81
N ALA A 205 -7.91 8.27 -3.52
CA ALA A 205 -6.95 8.35 -2.42
C ALA A 205 -6.03 9.57 -2.58
N GLY A 206 -5.64 9.89 -3.82
CA GLY A 206 -4.88 11.08 -4.18
C GLY A 206 -5.51 12.37 -3.69
N VAL A 207 -6.81 12.52 -3.90
CA VAL A 207 -7.58 13.69 -3.41
C VAL A 207 -7.58 13.74 -1.88
N ILE A 208 -7.79 12.61 -1.21
CA ILE A 208 -7.77 12.52 0.25
C ILE A 208 -6.39 12.90 0.81
N PHE A 209 -5.32 12.40 0.20
CA PHE A 209 -3.95 12.71 0.59
C PHE A 209 -3.62 14.21 0.38
N ALA A 210 -4.08 14.78 -0.73
CA ALA A 210 -3.94 16.22 -0.97
C ALA A 210 -4.71 17.04 0.08
N ALA A 211 -5.93 16.65 0.44
CA ALA A 211 -6.70 17.29 1.51
C ALA A 211 -5.99 17.23 2.87
N LEU A 212 -5.45 16.07 3.25
CA LEU A 212 -4.67 15.92 4.48
C LEU A 212 -3.42 16.81 4.48
N ARG A 213 -2.70 16.87 3.35
CA ARG A 213 -1.54 17.75 3.19
C ARG A 213 -1.93 19.22 3.38
N LEU A 214 -3.07 19.65 2.82
CA LEU A 214 -3.55 21.03 2.92
C LEU A 214 -3.95 21.41 4.36
N VAL A 215 -4.71 20.54 5.02
CA VAL A 215 -5.22 20.80 6.38
C VAL A 215 -4.10 20.77 7.43
N SER A 216 -3.11 19.89 7.25
CA SER A 216 -1.98 19.77 8.17
C SER A 216 -0.80 20.70 7.84
N GLY A 217 -0.75 21.23 6.62
CA GLY A 217 0.42 21.95 6.08
C GLY A 217 1.62 21.05 5.80
N SER A 218 1.51 19.73 5.97
CA SER A 218 2.64 18.81 5.95
C SER A 218 2.36 17.54 5.13
N VAL A 219 3.36 17.06 4.41
CA VAL A 219 3.32 15.75 3.74
C VAL A 219 3.35 14.57 4.72
N LEU A 220 3.71 14.80 6.00
CA LEU A 220 3.71 13.73 7.01
C LEU A 220 2.31 13.17 7.28
N ALA A 221 1.27 14.00 7.18
CA ALA A 221 -0.10 13.56 7.38
C ALA A 221 -0.55 12.52 6.32
N PRO A 222 -0.46 12.80 5.01
CA PRO A 222 -0.74 11.78 4.01
C PRO A 222 0.26 10.61 4.04
N MET A 223 1.54 10.82 4.39
CA MET A 223 2.49 9.72 4.60
C MET A 223 2.00 8.74 5.68
N GLY A 224 1.47 9.26 6.79
CA GLY A 224 0.91 8.43 7.87
C GLY A 224 -0.28 7.58 7.41
N LEU A 225 -1.23 8.18 6.69
CA LEU A 225 -2.37 7.45 6.14
C LEU A 225 -1.93 6.42 5.09
N HIS A 226 -1.04 6.80 4.18
CA HIS A 226 -0.53 5.96 3.12
C HIS A 226 0.25 4.75 3.70
N TRP A 227 1.15 5.01 4.66
CA TRP A 227 1.85 3.92 5.35
C TRP A 227 0.88 3.00 6.09
N ALA A 228 -0.11 3.54 6.79
CA ALA A 228 -1.07 2.74 7.53
C ALA A 228 -1.88 1.83 6.60
N THR A 229 -2.34 2.33 5.45
CA THR A 229 -3.10 1.52 4.50
C THR A 229 -2.25 0.40 3.88
N ASN A 230 -0.99 0.65 3.56
CA ASN A 230 -0.11 -0.32 2.93
C ASN A 230 0.60 -1.22 3.96
N GLY A 231 1.34 -0.62 4.90
CA GLY A 231 2.17 -1.36 5.87
C GLY A 231 1.36 -2.18 6.86
N LEU A 232 0.30 -1.58 7.45
CA LEU A 232 -0.60 -2.33 8.32
C LEU A 232 -1.44 -3.35 7.52
N GLY A 233 -1.79 -3.04 6.27
CA GLY A 233 -2.47 -3.99 5.38
C GLY A 233 -1.69 -5.29 5.23
N TYR A 234 -0.39 -5.21 4.98
CA TYR A 234 0.50 -6.38 4.94
C TYR A 234 0.57 -7.11 6.28
N ALA A 235 0.74 -6.38 7.37
CA ALA A 235 0.82 -6.97 8.71
C ALA A 235 -0.48 -7.70 9.09
N PHE A 236 -1.64 -7.10 8.86
CA PHE A 236 -2.94 -7.72 9.13
C PHE A 236 -3.20 -8.94 8.24
N SER A 237 -2.91 -8.87 6.95
CA SER A 237 -3.04 -10.00 6.03
C SER A 237 -2.20 -11.19 6.51
N TRP A 238 -0.92 -10.98 6.77
CA TRP A 238 -0.01 -12.01 7.27
C TRP A 238 -0.49 -12.63 8.59
N LEU A 239 -0.95 -11.81 9.53
CA LEU A 239 -1.44 -12.27 10.83
C LEU A 239 -2.68 -13.16 10.68
N LEU A 240 -3.60 -12.78 9.79
CA LEU A 240 -4.82 -13.54 9.51
C LEU A 240 -4.51 -14.88 8.84
N ILE A 241 -3.60 -14.92 7.88
CA ILE A 241 -3.14 -16.15 7.23
C ILE A 241 -2.52 -17.08 8.26
N ARG A 242 -1.54 -16.62 9.05
CA ARG A 242 -0.85 -17.41 10.07
C ARG A 242 -1.80 -17.95 11.15
N THR A 243 -2.77 -17.15 11.59
CA THR A 243 -3.76 -17.62 12.59
C THR A 243 -4.70 -18.67 12.00
N ARG A 244 -5.09 -18.57 10.73
CA ARG A 244 -5.87 -19.56 10.02
C ARG A 244 -5.12 -20.87 9.89
N ASP A 245 -3.86 -20.83 9.46
CA ASP A 245 -3.02 -22.01 9.27
C ASP A 245 -2.77 -22.75 10.57
N ARG A 246 -2.47 -22.00 11.66
CA ARG A 246 -2.33 -22.59 13.01
C ARG A 246 -3.61 -23.29 13.46
N ARG A 247 -4.79 -22.70 13.23
CA ARG A 247 -6.08 -23.33 13.57
C ARG A 247 -6.33 -24.60 12.74
N ARG A 248 -6.02 -24.56 11.45
CA ARG A 248 -6.15 -25.74 10.55
C ARG A 248 -5.20 -26.86 10.96
N ALA A 249 -3.93 -26.52 11.29
CA ALA A 249 -2.95 -27.49 11.75
C ALA A 249 -3.39 -28.15 13.08
N ARG A 250 -3.87 -27.37 14.04
CA ARG A 250 -4.42 -27.91 15.30
C ARG A 250 -5.60 -28.85 15.06
N HIS A 251 -6.55 -28.46 14.25
CA HIS A 251 -7.72 -29.28 13.94
C HIS A 251 -7.34 -30.60 13.21
N ARG A 252 -6.38 -30.56 12.29
CA ARG A 252 -5.85 -31.78 11.67
C ARG A 252 -5.15 -32.70 12.66
N ALA A 253 -4.38 -32.12 13.58
CA ALA A 253 -3.71 -32.89 14.64
C ALA A 253 -4.74 -33.56 15.58
N GLU A 254 -5.80 -32.86 15.97
CA GLU A 254 -6.89 -33.41 16.77
C GLU A 254 -7.62 -34.57 16.09
N ILE A 255 -7.92 -34.43 14.78
CA ILE A 255 -8.53 -35.52 13.99
C ILE A 255 -7.61 -36.74 13.94
N ARG A 256 -6.32 -36.52 13.69
CA ARG A 256 -5.33 -37.59 13.64
C ARG A 256 -5.24 -38.34 14.98
N LEU A 257 -5.17 -37.61 16.10
CA LEU A 257 -5.12 -38.21 17.44
C LEU A 257 -6.40 -39.00 17.74
N ARG A 258 -7.57 -38.55 17.33
CA ARG A 258 -8.82 -39.30 17.47
C ARG A 258 -8.80 -40.59 16.67
N GLN A 259 -8.35 -40.54 15.42
CA GLN A 259 -8.25 -41.74 14.56
C GLN A 259 -7.24 -42.75 15.12
N GLU A 260 -6.10 -42.29 15.66
CA GLU A 260 -5.10 -43.16 16.31
C GLU A 260 -5.67 -43.83 17.57
N ARG A 261 -6.46 -43.12 18.40
CA ARG A 261 -7.16 -43.69 19.57
C ARG A 261 -8.20 -44.74 19.17
N GLU A 262 -9.07 -44.42 18.21
CA GLU A 262 -10.08 -45.33 17.72
C GLU A 262 -9.46 -46.59 17.11
N ALA A 263 -8.31 -46.48 16.44
CA ALA A 263 -7.59 -47.61 15.89
C ALA A 263 -6.93 -48.47 16.99
N ALA A 264 -6.46 -47.85 18.07
CA ALA A 264 -5.90 -48.55 19.23
C ALA A 264 -6.99 -49.29 20.00
N ASP A 265 -8.16 -48.66 20.20
CA ASP A 265 -9.31 -49.27 20.89
C ASP A 265 -9.83 -50.50 20.09
N ARG A 266 -9.96 -50.39 18.77
CA ARG A 266 -10.34 -51.52 17.91
C ARG A 266 -9.34 -52.70 17.97
N LYS A 267 -8.05 -52.42 18.08
CA LYS A 267 -7.02 -53.46 18.26
C LYS A 267 -7.08 -54.10 19.63
N ALA A 268 -7.49 -53.37 20.65
CA ALA A 268 -7.66 -53.90 22.01
C ALA A 268 -8.90 -54.78 22.14
N ASP A 269 -9.99 -54.46 21.37
CA ASP A 269 -11.24 -55.21 21.35
C ASP A 269 -11.21 -56.47 20.48
N ASP A 270 -10.23 -56.59 19.56
CA ASP A 270 -10.02 -57.78 18.71
C ASP A 270 -8.60 -58.35 18.90
N PRO A 271 -8.33 -58.97 20.06
CA PRO A 271 -7.04 -59.55 20.38
C PRO A 271 -6.70 -60.80 19.59
N ALA A 272 -7.66 -61.38 18.82
CA ALA A 272 -7.49 -62.52 17.96
C ALA A 272 -7.35 -62.10 16.50
N GLY A 273 -6.14 -61.58 16.13
CA GLY A 273 -5.73 -61.52 14.74
C GLY A 273 -5.75 -62.93 14.10
N PRO A 274 -5.89 -63.05 12.75
CA PRO A 274 -6.08 -64.32 12.09
C PRO A 274 -4.95 -65.26 12.48
N ILE A 275 -5.31 -66.31 13.23
CA ILE A 275 -4.43 -67.45 13.46
C ILE A 275 -4.17 -68.02 12.07
N GLY A 276 -2.97 -67.81 11.54
CA GLY A 276 -2.54 -68.35 10.26
C GLY A 276 -2.75 -69.85 10.28
N GLY A 277 -3.68 -70.34 9.46
CA GLY A 277 -3.81 -71.76 9.17
C GLY A 277 -2.54 -72.23 8.52
N VAL A 278 -1.86 -73.08 9.23
CA VAL A 278 -0.80 -73.96 8.68
C VAL A 278 -1.57 -75.16 8.12
N GLU A 279 -1.59 -75.32 6.82
CA GLU A 279 -1.63 -76.58 6.12
C GLU A 279 -0.72 -76.54 4.94
#